data_ee060b7915a0db4bf7a6a14262a074db
#
_entry.id   ee060b7915a0db4bf7a6a14262a074db
#
_cell.length_a   1.000
_cell.length_b   1.000
_cell.length_c   1.000
_cell.angle_alpha   90.00
_cell.angle_beta   90.00
_cell.angle_gamma   90.00
#
_symmetry.space_group_name_H-M   'P 1'
#
loop_
_entity.id
_entity.type
_entity.pdbx_description
1 polymer ?
#
loop_
_entity_poly.entity_id
_entity_poly.type
_entity_poly.pdbx_seq_one_letter_code
_entity_poly.pdbx_strand_id
1 'polypeptide(L)'
;MTDRKFRPDIEGLRALAVLTVIGFHAAVPGMAGGYVGVDVFFVVSGFLITGQVLGRPAFSLAEFYARRARRILPAACVVLLFTALATWIVLPPLRQHDVAYDLLTAALNGGNWRFVADQTDYLAASRAPSPLLHYWSLGVEEQFYVVWAPLVLLAILAARKRNRSIRAFVLGEILILSAASLALSLYWTTTSAPLAYMGSPSRAWQFGAGAILAVAVAGRTVAMRHLRTVAGYVGLALIVAATVVFDAKTPYPGTAALVPVAGTVLILFAGAGSTPNSPRRDCWRSVRRAPSAACPSRCTSGTGRSWSWPRRSGATCPGRRPRSWPRCRRCRPTAPCASSSSRCASRS
;
A
#
# COMPACT_ATOMS: atom_id res chain seq x y z
N MET A 1 -2.42 19.22 3.54
CA MET A 1 -2.72 18.15 2.56
C MET A 1 -1.44 17.91 1.78
N THR A 2 -0.72 16.82 2.03
CA THR A 2 0.48 16.46 1.25
C THR A 2 0.00 15.92 -0.07
N ASP A 3 0.36 16.57 -1.18
CA ASP A 3 0.15 16.12 -2.55
C ASP A 3 0.57 14.65 -2.68
N ARG A 4 -0.41 13.75 -2.69
CA ARG A 4 -0.18 12.36 -3.05
C ARG A 4 0.13 12.36 -4.53
N LYS A 5 1.40 12.22 -4.89
CA LYS A 5 1.77 12.03 -6.29
C LYS A 5 0.99 10.84 -6.84
N PHE A 6 0.16 11.09 -7.84
CA PHE A 6 -0.59 10.09 -8.57
C PHE A 6 0.37 9.04 -9.14
N ARG A 7 0.05 7.75 -8.96
CA ARG A 7 0.83 6.61 -9.45
C ARG A 7 -0.01 5.82 -10.44
N PRO A 8 0.13 6.14 -11.74
CA PRO A 8 -0.69 5.52 -12.79
C PRO A 8 -0.47 4.00 -12.90
N ASP A 9 0.72 3.52 -12.57
CA ASP A 9 1.04 2.08 -12.53
C ASP A 9 0.18 1.31 -11.51
N ILE A 10 -0.05 1.88 -10.33
CA ILE A 10 -0.89 1.27 -9.30
C ILE A 10 -2.37 1.28 -9.70
N GLU A 11 -2.86 2.39 -10.25
CA GLU A 11 -4.25 2.46 -10.71
C GLU A 11 -4.48 1.54 -11.92
N GLY A 12 -3.50 1.43 -12.83
CA GLY A 12 -3.54 0.46 -13.94
C GLY A 12 -3.59 -1.00 -13.47
N LEU A 13 -2.78 -1.37 -12.45
CA LEU A 13 -2.82 -2.70 -11.83
C LEU A 13 -4.18 -2.99 -11.20
N ARG A 14 -4.75 -2.02 -10.50
CA ARG A 14 -6.08 -2.17 -9.88
C ARG A 14 -7.18 -2.33 -10.91
N ALA A 15 -7.13 -1.56 -12.00
CA ALA A 15 -8.07 -1.71 -13.12
C ALA A 15 -7.96 -3.09 -13.77
N LEU A 16 -6.73 -3.55 -14.03
CA LEU A 16 -6.47 -4.89 -14.57
C LEU A 16 -7.05 -5.97 -13.64
N ALA A 17 -6.78 -5.87 -12.33
CA ALA A 17 -7.27 -6.82 -11.35
C ALA A 17 -8.81 -6.86 -11.27
N VAL A 18 -9.48 -5.72 -11.33
CA VAL A 18 -10.96 -5.68 -11.37
C VAL A 18 -11.47 -6.34 -12.63
N LEU A 19 -10.89 -5.98 -13.81
CA LEU A 19 -11.34 -6.51 -15.08
C LEU A 19 -11.17 -8.03 -15.19
N THR A 20 -10.05 -8.58 -14.69
CA THR A 20 -9.84 -10.03 -14.68
C THR A 20 -10.84 -10.76 -13.79
N VAL A 21 -11.13 -10.21 -12.59
CA VAL A 21 -12.14 -10.79 -11.68
C VAL A 21 -13.56 -10.70 -12.28
N ILE A 22 -13.93 -9.58 -12.89
CA ILE A 22 -15.23 -9.42 -13.55
C ILE A 22 -15.32 -10.41 -14.72
N GLY A 23 -14.29 -10.50 -15.56
CA GLY A 23 -14.26 -11.43 -16.70
C GLY A 23 -14.41 -12.89 -16.28
N PHE A 24 -13.77 -13.28 -15.17
CA PHE A 24 -13.93 -14.60 -14.56
C PHE A 24 -15.39 -14.87 -14.15
N HIS A 25 -16.01 -13.96 -13.40
CA HIS A 25 -17.39 -14.14 -12.93
C HIS A 25 -18.42 -14.05 -14.07
N ALA A 26 -18.11 -13.30 -15.12
CA ALA A 26 -18.93 -13.24 -16.34
C ALA A 26 -18.67 -14.41 -17.30
N ALA A 27 -17.86 -15.39 -16.92
CA ALA A 27 -17.47 -16.55 -17.75
C ALA A 27 -16.97 -16.14 -19.16
N VAL A 28 -16.22 -15.04 -19.25
CA VAL A 28 -15.64 -14.57 -20.53
C VAL A 28 -14.64 -15.61 -21.03
N PRO A 29 -14.75 -16.05 -22.30
CA PRO A 29 -13.82 -17.01 -22.87
C PRO A 29 -12.36 -16.54 -22.75
N GLY A 30 -11.45 -17.44 -22.32
CA GLY A 30 -10.03 -17.11 -22.09
C GLY A 30 -9.74 -16.37 -20.78
N MET A 31 -10.71 -16.23 -19.87
CA MET A 31 -10.51 -15.59 -18.56
C MET A 31 -10.82 -16.54 -17.39
N ALA A 32 -10.68 -17.85 -17.59
CA ALA A 32 -10.94 -18.86 -16.55
C ALA A 32 -10.04 -18.71 -15.32
N GLY A 33 -8.82 -18.20 -15.48
CA GLY A 33 -7.91 -17.87 -14.37
C GLY A 33 -8.05 -16.44 -13.82
N GLY A 34 -9.09 -15.68 -14.18
CA GLY A 34 -9.23 -14.27 -13.81
C GLY A 34 -9.36 -14.02 -12.30
N TYR A 35 -9.59 -15.06 -11.49
CA TYR A 35 -9.54 -15.01 -10.04
C TYR A 35 -8.17 -14.56 -9.48
N VAL A 36 -7.09 -14.68 -10.27
CA VAL A 36 -5.75 -14.18 -9.92
C VAL A 36 -5.70 -12.65 -9.68
N GLY A 37 -6.71 -11.91 -10.14
CA GLY A 37 -6.83 -10.48 -9.87
C GLY A 37 -6.88 -10.16 -8.38
N VAL A 38 -7.37 -11.09 -7.54
CA VAL A 38 -7.35 -10.92 -6.07
C VAL A 38 -5.92 -10.87 -5.53
N ASP A 39 -5.01 -11.69 -6.08
CA ASP A 39 -3.60 -11.70 -5.67
C ASP A 39 -2.90 -10.38 -6.02
N VAL A 40 -3.24 -9.81 -7.17
CA VAL A 40 -2.77 -8.47 -7.56
C VAL A 40 -3.18 -7.43 -6.52
N PHE A 41 -4.44 -7.47 -6.04
CA PHE A 41 -4.89 -6.57 -4.97
C PHE A 41 -4.12 -6.77 -3.68
N PHE A 42 -3.89 -8.00 -3.26
CA PHE A 42 -3.17 -8.30 -2.02
C PHE A 42 -1.73 -7.78 -2.06
N VAL A 43 -1.00 -8.00 -3.15
CA VAL A 43 0.36 -7.48 -3.33
C VAL A 43 0.38 -5.94 -3.33
N VAL A 44 -0.53 -5.31 -4.08
CA VAL A 44 -0.65 -3.83 -4.12
C VAL A 44 -0.94 -3.27 -2.74
N SER A 45 -1.84 -3.92 -1.99
CA SER A 45 -2.22 -3.50 -0.63
C SER A 45 -1.05 -3.61 0.34
N GLY A 46 -0.30 -4.71 0.32
CA GLY A 46 0.90 -4.89 1.14
C GLY A 46 1.96 -3.82 0.83
N PHE A 47 2.19 -3.52 -0.45
CA PHE A 47 3.10 -2.47 -0.90
C PHE A 47 2.68 -1.09 -0.38
N LEU A 48 1.41 -0.72 -0.56
CA LEU A 48 0.91 0.60 -0.19
C LEU A 48 0.92 0.84 1.31
N ILE A 49 0.49 -0.14 2.11
CA ILE A 49 0.42 0.03 3.57
C ILE A 49 1.80 0.11 4.18
N THR A 50 2.68 -0.85 3.85
CA THR A 50 4.05 -0.85 4.37
C THR A 50 4.77 0.44 3.98
N GLY A 51 4.59 0.91 2.73
CA GLY A 51 5.11 2.18 2.29
C GLY A 51 4.55 3.39 3.05
N GLN A 52 3.27 3.36 3.47
CA GLN A 52 2.67 4.42 4.28
C GLN A 52 3.20 4.45 5.71
N VAL A 53 3.36 3.28 6.34
CA VAL A 53 3.89 3.18 7.71
C VAL A 53 5.35 3.62 7.75
N LEU A 54 6.18 3.15 6.83
CA LEU A 54 7.60 3.51 6.75
C LEU A 54 7.84 4.97 6.34
N GLY A 55 6.97 5.52 5.52
CA GLY A 55 7.12 6.87 4.95
C GLY A 55 6.73 8.01 5.88
N ARG A 56 6.15 7.75 7.05
CA ARG A 56 5.67 8.77 8.00
C ARG A 56 6.44 8.72 9.31
N PRO A 57 7.14 9.80 9.72
CA PRO A 57 7.84 9.84 11.00
C PRO A 57 6.91 9.68 12.22
N ALA A 58 5.70 10.25 12.15
CA ALA A 58 4.63 10.13 13.15
C ALA A 58 3.43 9.42 12.49
N PHE A 59 3.47 8.08 12.44
CA PHE A 59 2.35 7.29 11.94
C PHE A 59 1.33 7.08 13.06
N SER A 60 0.08 7.47 12.81
CA SER A 60 -1.04 7.26 13.72
C SER A 60 -1.93 6.14 13.18
N LEU A 61 -2.10 5.07 13.97
CA LEU A 61 -3.02 3.97 13.66
C LEU A 61 -4.46 4.46 13.58
N ALA A 62 -4.89 5.33 14.52
CA ALA A 62 -6.25 5.87 14.54
C ALA A 62 -6.57 6.64 13.25
N GLU A 63 -5.66 7.52 12.80
CA GLU A 63 -5.84 8.22 11.53
C GLU A 63 -5.80 7.28 10.32
N PHE A 64 -4.98 6.24 10.37
CA PHE A 64 -4.91 5.24 9.31
C PHE A 64 -6.26 4.52 9.16
N TYR A 65 -6.81 3.97 10.27
CA TYR A 65 -8.09 3.28 10.24
C TYR A 65 -9.27 4.21 9.91
N ALA A 66 -9.27 5.43 10.46
CA ALA A 66 -10.33 6.42 10.16
C ALA A 66 -10.36 6.82 8.67
N ARG A 67 -9.20 6.97 8.02
CA ARG A 67 -9.14 7.24 6.57
C ARG A 67 -9.63 6.06 5.75
N ARG A 68 -9.35 4.85 6.20
CA ARG A 68 -9.75 3.62 5.53
C ARG A 68 -11.25 3.39 5.67
N ALA A 69 -11.78 3.49 6.88
CA ALA A 69 -13.21 3.38 7.16
C ALA A 69 -14.03 4.36 6.29
N ARG A 70 -13.64 5.63 6.26
CA ARG A 70 -14.30 6.64 5.40
C ARG A 70 -14.26 6.32 3.90
N ARG A 71 -13.30 5.53 3.46
CA ARG A 71 -13.18 5.12 2.06
C ARG A 71 -14.01 3.89 1.73
N ILE A 72 -14.07 2.91 2.64
CA ILE A 72 -14.63 1.57 2.38
C ILE A 72 -16.07 1.47 2.85
N LEU A 73 -16.38 1.95 4.06
CA LEU A 73 -17.70 1.79 4.65
C LEU A 73 -18.85 2.31 3.79
N PRO A 74 -18.78 3.49 3.13
CA PRO A 74 -19.92 3.97 2.32
C PRO A 74 -20.27 2.99 1.19
N ALA A 75 -19.27 2.50 0.46
CA ALA A 75 -19.49 1.56 -0.64
C ALA A 75 -19.96 0.19 -0.12
N ALA A 76 -19.34 -0.31 0.95
CA ALA A 76 -19.73 -1.57 1.58
C ALA A 76 -21.18 -1.51 2.10
N CYS A 77 -21.57 -0.43 2.79
CA CYS A 77 -22.95 -0.25 3.26
C CYS A 77 -23.97 -0.27 2.11
N VAL A 78 -23.68 0.42 1.01
CA VAL A 78 -24.59 0.45 -0.16
C VAL A 78 -24.78 -0.96 -0.72
N VAL A 79 -23.68 -1.72 -0.90
CA VAL A 79 -23.76 -3.08 -1.45
C VAL A 79 -24.49 -4.01 -0.47
N LEU A 80 -24.18 -3.97 0.82
CA LEU A 80 -24.83 -4.83 1.82
C LEU A 80 -26.33 -4.52 1.95
N LEU A 81 -26.72 -3.24 1.98
CA LEU A 81 -28.12 -2.84 2.03
C LEU A 81 -28.88 -3.24 0.76
N PHE A 82 -28.29 -3.03 -0.41
CA PHE A 82 -28.88 -3.49 -1.68
C PHE A 82 -29.05 -5.00 -1.71
N THR A 83 -28.03 -5.75 -1.29
CA THR A 83 -28.10 -7.22 -1.22
C THR A 83 -29.16 -7.70 -0.22
N ALA A 84 -29.26 -7.05 0.95
CA ALA A 84 -30.28 -7.36 1.94
C ALA A 84 -31.70 -7.15 1.37
N LEU A 85 -31.93 -6.00 0.72
CA LEU A 85 -33.22 -5.68 0.11
C LEU A 85 -33.55 -6.66 -1.03
N ALA A 86 -32.60 -6.93 -1.92
CA ALA A 86 -32.78 -7.86 -3.03
C ALA A 86 -33.07 -9.30 -2.52
N THR A 87 -32.35 -9.74 -1.49
CA THR A 87 -32.58 -11.04 -0.83
C THR A 87 -33.99 -11.12 -0.26
N TRP A 88 -34.43 -10.08 0.43
CA TRP A 88 -35.77 -10.06 1.03
C TRP A 88 -36.88 -10.14 -0.03
N ILE A 89 -36.71 -9.50 -1.17
CA ILE A 89 -37.72 -9.48 -2.26
C ILE A 89 -37.71 -10.75 -3.09
N VAL A 90 -36.51 -11.32 -3.36
CA VAL A 90 -36.33 -12.33 -4.42
C VAL A 90 -36.20 -13.75 -3.87
N LEU A 91 -35.58 -13.91 -2.68
CA LEU A 91 -35.26 -15.23 -2.17
C LEU A 91 -36.35 -15.81 -1.24
N PRO A 92 -36.52 -17.13 -1.22
CA PRO A 92 -37.45 -17.78 -0.29
C PRO A 92 -36.94 -17.64 1.16
N PRO A 93 -37.87 -17.70 2.18
CA PRO A 93 -37.55 -17.43 3.59
C PRO A 93 -36.37 -18.24 4.15
N LEU A 94 -36.24 -19.49 3.77
CA LEU A 94 -35.13 -20.35 4.21
C LEU A 94 -33.77 -19.81 3.75
N ARG A 95 -33.69 -19.32 2.52
CA ARG A 95 -32.47 -18.72 1.94
C ARG A 95 -32.19 -17.34 2.51
N GLN A 96 -33.23 -16.58 2.86
CA GLN A 96 -33.08 -15.26 3.50
C GLN A 96 -32.31 -15.38 4.80
N HIS A 97 -32.57 -16.41 5.58
CA HIS A 97 -31.88 -16.66 6.86
C HIS A 97 -30.36 -16.90 6.64
N ASP A 98 -30.00 -17.77 5.67
CA ASP A 98 -28.59 -18.02 5.36
C ASP A 98 -27.87 -16.74 4.92
N VAL A 99 -28.48 -15.98 3.99
CA VAL A 99 -27.89 -14.72 3.49
C VAL A 99 -27.83 -13.64 4.58
N ALA A 100 -28.75 -13.65 5.56
CA ALA A 100 -28.66 -12.73 6.69
C ALA A 100 -27.41 -12.99 7.55
N TYR A 101 -27.01 -14.24 7.76
CA TYR A 101 -25.75 -14.58 8.41
C TYR A 101 -24.53 -14.15 7.55
N ASP A 102 -24.61 -14.34 6.22
CA ASP A 102 -23.55 -13.92 5.32
C ASP A 102 -23.39 -12.38 5.33
N LEU A 103 -24.50 -11.64 5.35
CA LEU A 103 -24.53 -10.18 5.50
C LEU A 103 -23.86 -9.72 6.80
N LEU A 104 -24.21 -10.37 7.92
CA LEU A 104 -23.63 -10.05 9.23
C LEU A 104 -22.12 -10.30 9.25
N THR A 105 -21.68 -11.45 8.77
CA THR A 105 -20.27 -11.81 8.75
C THR A 105 -19.48 -10.97 7.76
N ALA A 106 -20.06 -10.60 6.61
CA ALA A 106 -19.46 -9.67 5.66
C ALA A 106 -19.33 -8.26 6.25
N ALA A 107 -20.35 -7.75 6.96
CA ALA A 107 -20.30 -6.46 7.65
C ALA A 107 -19.21 -6.40 8.73
N LEU A 108 -18.93 -7.53 9.39
CA LEU A 108 -17.87 -7.69 10.39
C LEU A 108 -16.50 -8.08 9.78
N ASN A 109 -16.37 -8.09 8.46
CA ASN A 109 -15.17 -8.53 7.74
C ASN A 109 -14.71 -9.98 8.08
N GLY A 110 -15.66 -10.84 8.50
CA GLY A 110 -15.42 -12.25 8.83
C GLY A 110 -15.97 -13.23 7.78
N GLY A 111 -16.51 -12.73 6.66
CA GLY A 111 -17.16 -13.53 5.62
C GLY A 111 -16.29 -14.65 5.05
N ASN A 112 -14.98 -14.45 4.95
CA ASN A 112 -14.05 -15.49 4.48
C ASN A 112 -14.09 -16.75 5.37
N TRP A 113 -14.14 -16.59 6.68
CA TRP A 113 -14.23 -17.72 7.62
C TRP A 113 -15.60 -18.40 7.59
N ARG A 114 -16.66 -17.62 7.41
CA ARG A 114 -18.01 -18.15 7.19
C ARG A 114 -18.05 -19.03 5.95
N PHE A 115 -17.53 -18.55 4.81
CA PHE A 115 -17.52 -19.30 3.55
C PHE A 115 -16.56 -20.50 3.58
N VAL A 116 -15.47 -20.45 4.34
CA VAL A 116 -14.62 -21.62 4.60
C VAL A 116 -15.44 -22.68 5.35
N ALA A 117 -16.16 -22.31 6.41
CA ALA A 117 -16.98 -23.24 7.17
C ALA A 117 -18.06 -23.88 6.28
N ASP A 118 -18.77 -23.10 5.47
CA ASP A 118 -19.80 -23.62 4.57
C ASP A 118 -19.25 -24.58 3.50
N GLN A 119 -18.06 -24.32 2.96
CA GLN A 119 -17.45 -25.21 1.96
C GLN A 119 -16.81 -26.47 2.56
N THR A 120 -16.59 -26.50 3.86
CA THR A 120 -16.11 -27.69 4.58
C THR A 120 -17.22 -28.47 5.23
N ASP A 121 -18.43 -27.91 5.28
CA ASP A 121 -19.63 -28.60 5.84
C ASP A 121 -20.30 -29.45 4.76
N TYR A 122 -20.38 -30.77 5.01
CA TYR A 122 -21.05 -31.73 4.14
C TYR A 122 -22.51 -31.37 3.86
N LEU A 123 -23.22 -30.85 4.88
CA LEU A 123 -24.64 -30.48 4.78
C LEU A 123 -24.83 -29.17 3.97
N ALA A 124 -23.83 -28.36 3.89
CA ALA A 124 -23.86 -27.10 3.11
C ALA A 124 -23.50 -27.31 1.63
N ALA A 125 -22.93 -28.45 1.25
CA ALA A 125 -22.44 -28.72 -0.12
C ALA A 125 -23.51 -28.62 -1.21
N SER A 126 -24.79 -28.81 -0.87
CA SER A 126 -25.92 -28.68 -1.81
C SER A 126 -26.52 -27.27 -1.87
N ARG A 127 -26.02 -26.31 -1.09
CA ARG A 127 -26.54 -24.95 -1.05
C ARG A 127 -26.06 -24.15 -2.26
N ALA A 128 -26.96 -23.34 -2.82
CA ALA A 128 -26.54 -22.39 -3.86
C ALA A 128 -25.54 -21.36 -3.28
N PRO A 129 -24.56 -20.92 -4.06
CA PRO A 129 -23.56 -19.95 -3.60
C PRO A 129 -24.19 -18.67 -3.05
N SER A 130 -23.54 -18.09 -2.05
CA SER A 130 -23.94 -16.81 -1.47
C SER A 130 -23.76 -15.66 -2.48
N PRO A 131 -24.71 -14.71 -2.58
CA PRO A 131 -24.52 -13.50 -3.38
C PRO A 131 -23.37 -12.64 -2.87
N LEU A 132 -22.93 -12.83 -1.62
CA LEU A 132 -21.83 -12.13 -0.97
C LEU A 132 -20.50 -12.90 -1.02
N LEU A 133 -20.42 -14.01 -1.75
CA LEU A 133 -19.21 -14.84 -1.77
C LEU A 133 -17.96 -14.02 -2.07
N HIS A 134 -18.04 -13.06 -3.00
CA HIS A 134 -16.91 -12.18 -3.36
C HIS A 134 -16.36 -11.32 -2.19
N TYR A 135 -17.13 -11.15 -1.09
CA TYR A 135 -16.68 -10.42 0.09
C TYR A 135 -15.59 -11.15 0.89
N TRP A 136 -15.33 -12.44 0.60
CA TRP A 136 -14.23 -13.15 1.26
C TRP A 136 -12.89 -12.42 1.11
N SER A 137 -12.58 -11.90 -0.07
CA SER A 137 -11.31 -11.22 -0.33
C SER A 137 -11.21 -9.88 0.37
N LEU A 138 -12.33 -9.14 0.49
CA LEU A 138 -12.39 -7.91 1.28
C LEU A 138 -12.17 -8.20 2.76
N GLY A 139 -12.78 -9.28 3.30
CA GLY A 139 -12.56 -9.73 4.67
C GLY A 139 -11.09 -10.03 4.95
N VAL A 140 -10.42 -10.79 4.08
CA VAL A 140 -8.98 -11.06 4.18
C VAL A 140 -8.16 -9.78 4.16
N GLU A 141 -8.50 -8.85 3.28
CA GLU A 141 -7.79 -7.57 3.13
C GLU A 141 -7.93 -6.71 4.40
N GLU A 142 -9.13 -6.57 4.97
CA GLU A 142 -9.34 -5.77 6.17
C GLU A 142 -8.71 -6.42 7.42
N GLN A 143 -8.79 -7.73 7.57
CA GLN A 143 -8.10 -8.46 8.64
C GLN A 143 -6.59 -8.26 8.54
N PHE A 144 -6.03 -8.30 7.32
CA PHE A 144 -4.62 -8.00 7.11
C PHE A 144 -4.27 -6.58 7.58
N TYR A 145 -5.10 -5.59 7.27
CA TYR A 145 -4.82 -4.21 7.69
C TYR A 145 -4.86 -4.02 9.20
N VAL A 146 -5.79 -4.68 9.87
CA VAL A 146 -5.91 -4.64 11.34
C VAL A 146 -4.65 -5.19 12.00
N VAL A 147 -4.08 -6.26 11.45
CA VAL A 147 -2.91 -6.94 12.02
C VAL A 147 -1.59 -6.32 11.54
N TRP A 148 -1.46 -6.04 10.25
CA TRP A 148 -0.20 -5.66 9.63
C TRP A 148 0.34 -4.31 10.03
N ALA A 149 -0.53 -3.29 10.09
CA ALA A 149 -0.10 -1.94 10.42
C ALA A 149 0.47 -1.83 11.85
N PRO A 150 -0.15 -2.44 12.89
CA PRO A 150 0.45 -2.54 14.22
C PRO A 150 1.75 -3.36 14.25
N LEU A 151 1.83 -4.50 13.55
CA LEU A 151 3.03 -5.32 13.51
C LEU A 151 4.23 -4.53 12.97
N VAL A 152 4.10 -3.90 11.81
CA VAL A 152 5.16 -3.06 11.23
C VAL A 152 5.52 -1.91 12.17
N LEU A 153 4.54 -1.29 12.85
CA LEU A 153 4.81 -0.25 13.83
C LEU A 153 5.60 -0.79 15.04
N LEU A 154 5.22 -1.95 15.55
CA LEU A 154 5.93 -2.62 16.66
C LEU A 154 7.36 -2.98 16.27
N ALA A 155 7.58 -3.49 15.05
CA ALA A 155 8.93 -3.72 14.53
C ALA A 155 9.79 -2.45 14.49
N ILE A 156 9.19 -1.33 14.06
CA ILE A 156 9.87 -0.02 14.07
C ILE A 156 10.23 0.40 15.49
N LEU A 157 9.32 0.28 16.44
CA LEU A 157 9.54 0.64 17.84
C LEU A 157 10.60 -0.28 18.48
N ALA A 158 10.55 -1.59 18.24
CA ALA A 158 11.51 -2.57 18.71
C ALA A 158 12.91 -2.31 18.15
N ALA A 159 13.02 -1.98 16.86
CA ALA A 159 14.28 -1.63 16.22
C ALA A 159 14.89 -0.36 16.83
N ARG A 160 14.06 0.67 17.11
CA ARG A 160 14.49 1.91 17.78
C ARG A 160 14.98 1.64 19.19
N LYS A 161 14.23 0.85 20.00
CA LYS A 161 14.60 0.49 21.37
C LYS A 161 15.92 -0.28 21.42
N ARG A 162 16.19 -1.13 20.42
CA ARG A 162 17.40 -1.95 20.34
C ARG A 162 18.55 -1.26 19.58
N ASN A 163 18.38 0.00 19.20
CA ASN A 163 19.35 0.76 18.39
C ASN A 163 19.80 0.01 17.12
N ARG A 164 18.87 -0.71 16.49
CA ARG A 164 19.10 -1.49 15.27
C ARG A 164 18.52 -0.81 14.05
N SER A 165 18.95 -1.23 12.87
CA SER A 165 18.40 -0.76 11.60
C SER A 165 16.91 -1.08 11.49
N ILE A 166 16.05 -0.06 11.46
CA ILE A 166 14.59 -0.22 11.28
C ILE A 166 14.29 -1.05 10.03
N ARG A 167 15.02 -0.79 8.95
CA ARG A 167 14.81 -1.47 7.68
C ARG A 167 15.10 -2.98 7.79
N ALA A 168 16.22 -3.36 8.40
CA ALA A 168 16.59 -4.76 8.55
C ALA A 168 15.61 -5.50 9.48
N PHE A 169 15.16 -4.83 10.55
CA PHE A 169 14.24 -5.42 11.51
C PHE A 169 12.86 -5.66 10.92
N VAL A 170 12.29 -4.65 10.24
CA VAL A 170 11.00 -4.77 9.55
C VAL A 170 11.08 -5.78 8.40
N LEU A 171 12.17 -5.80 7.64
CA LEU A 171 12.35 -6.79 6.56
C LEU A 171 12.43 -8.21 7.11
N GLY A 172 13.16 -8.43 8.21
CA GLY A 172 13.26 -9.74 8.87
C GLY A 172 11.90 -10.26 9.33
N GLU A 173 11.11 -9.40 10.00
CA GLU A 173 9.74 -9.74 10.41
C GLU A 173 8.86 -10.11 9.22
N ILE A 174 8.86 -9.29 8.16
CA ILE A 174 8.06 -9.55 6.96
C ILE A 174 8.46 -10.86 6.29
N LEU A 175 9.75 -11.13 6.18
CA LEU A 175 10.25 -12.38 5.58
C LEU A 175 9.82 -13.61 6.37
N ILE A 176 9.92 -13.58 7.70
CA ILE A 176 9.49 -14.69 8.57
C ILE A 176 8.00 -14.96 8.43
N LEU A 177 7.18 -13.90 8.54
CA LEU A 177 5.73 -14.02 8.43
C LEU A 177 5.29 -14.48 7.03
N SER A 178 5.94 -13.97 5.97
CA SER A 178 5.65 -14.38 4.60
C SER A 178 6.05 -15.83 4.32
N ALA A 179 7.20 -16.27 4.82
CA ALA A 179 7.64 -17.65 4.68
C ALA A 179 6.70 -18.62 5.41
N ALA A 180 6.32 -18.31 6.64
CA ALA A 180 5.36 -19.10 7.41
C ALA A 180 3.99 -19.17 6.70
N SER A 181 3.49 -18.03 6.20
CA SER A 181 2.24 -17.96 5.45
C SER A 181 2.29 -18.75 4.13
N LEU A 182 3.39 -18.67 3.40
CA LEU A 182 3.59 -19.44 2.16
C LEU A 182 3.64 -20.95 2.45
N ALA A 183 4.36 -21.37 3.48
CA ALA A 183 4.40 -22.77 3.90
C ALA A 183 2.99 -23.28 4.25
N LEU A 184 2.22 -22.49 4.99
CA LEU A 184 0.83 -22.80 5.33
C LEU A 184 -0.08 -22.85 4.09
N SER A 185 0.13 -21.92 3.14
CA SER A 185 -0.59 -21.91 1.86
C SER A 185 -0.33 -23.20 1.06
N LEU A 186 0.91 -23.63 0.97
CA LEU A 186 1.29 -24.88 0.29
C LEU A 186 0.65 -26.09 0.98
N TYR A 187 0.74 -26.16 2.30
CA TYR A 187 0.15 -27.24 3.09
C TYR A 187 -1.37 -27.32 2.93
N TRP A 188 -2.08 -26.19 3.07
CA TRP A 188 -3.53 -26.18 2.92
C TRP A 188 -4.00 -26.40 1.49
N THR A 189 -3.21 -26.06 0.49
CA THR A 189 -3.57 -26.36 -0.91
C THR A 189 -3.73 -27.86 -1.15
N THR A 190 -3.02 -28.70 -0.38
CA THR A 190 -3.13 -30.17 -0.48
C THR A 190 -4.13 -30.77 0.51
N THR A 191 -4.41 -30.10 1.64
CA THR A 191 -5.21 -30.67 2.73
C THR A 191 -6.60 -30.07 2.83
N SER A 192 -6.78 -28.78 2.49
CA SER A 192 -8.08 -28.07 2.56
C SER A 192 -8.10 -26.89 1.60
N ALA A 193 -8.60 -27.13 0.38
CA ALA A 193 -8.71 -26.10 -0.66
C ALA A 193 -9.46 -24.83 -0.19
N PRO A 194 -10.59 -24.89 0.57
CA PRO A 194 -11.26 -23.70 1.07
C PRO A 194 -10.39 -22.86 2.02
N LEU A 195 -9.66 -23.49 2.94
CA LEU A 195 -8.73 -22.81 3.84
C LEU A 195 -7.55 -22.19 3.07
N ALA A 196 -7.01 -22.91 2.07
CA ALA A 196 -5.96 -22.39 1.23
C ALA A 196 -6.41 -21.15 0.47
N TYR A 197 -7.63 -21.20 -0.11
CA TYR A 197 -8.13 -20.15 -0.99
C TYR A 197 -8.62 -18.90 -0.23
N MET A 198 -9.41 -19.06 0.83
CA MET A 198 -10.07 -17.97 1.55
C MET A 198 -9.48 -17.67 2.93
N GLY A 199 -8.59 -18.51 3.45
CA GLY A 199 -7.98 -18.30 4.77
C GLY A 199 -7.02 -17.10 4.77
N SER A 200 -7.18 -16.17 5.72
CA SER A 200 -6.27 -15.01 5.83
C SER A 200 -4.81 -15.41 6.09
N PRO A 201 -4.48 -16.42 6.91
CA PRO A 201 -3.09 -16.81 7.14
C PRO A 201 -2.40 -17.37 5.89
N SER A 202 -3.11 -18.13 5.04
CA SER A 202 -2.53 -18.69 3.81
C SER A 202 -2.30 -17.66 2.71
N ARG A 203 -2.92 -16.49 2.82
CA ARG A 203 -2.83 -15.39 1.85
C ARG A 203 -1.88 -14.26 2.27
N ALA A 204 -1.47 -14.22 3.54
CA ALA A 204 -0.66 -13.12 4.08
C ALA A 204 0.69 -12.94 3.35
N TRP A 205 1.30 -14.00 2.81
CA TRP A 205 2.55 -13.92 2.06
C TRP A 205 2.45 -13.06 0.78
N GLN A 206 1.28 -12.98 0.16
CA GLN A 206 1.05 -12.16 -1.03
C GLN A 206 1.14 -10.67 -0.68
N PHE A 207 0.54 -10.26 0.43
CA PHE A 207 0.75 -8.92 0.99
C PHE A 207 2.22 -8.72 1.39
N GLY A 208 2.85 -9.75 1.98
CA GLY A 208 4.26 -9.75 2.33
C GLY A 208 5.18 -9.50 1.14
N ALA A 209 4.90 -10.09 -0.03
CA ALA A 209 5.65 -9.85 -1.25
C ALA A 209 5.64 -8.36 -1.65
N GLY A 210 4.46 -7.73 -1.61
CA GLY A 210 4.32 -6.29 -1.81
C GLY A 210 5.06 -5.46 -0.76
N ALA A 211 4.98 -5.87 0.51
CA ALA A 211 5.65 -5.22 1.62
C ALA A 211 7.18 -5.31 1.53
N ILE A 212 7.73 -6.46 1.15
CA ILE A 212 9.18 -6.64 0.89
C ILE A 212 9.63 -5.64 -0.18
N LEU A 213 8.90 -5.54 -1.28
CA LEU A 213 9.21 -4.57 -2.33
C LEU A 213 9.17 -3.14 -1.79
N ALA A 214 8.15 -2.76 -0.99
CA ALA A 214 8.06 -1.43 -0.41
C ALA A 214 9.29 -1.09 0.45
N VAL A 215 9.76 -2.03 1.28
CA VAL A 215 11.00 -1.87 2.05
C VAL A 215 12.22 -1.80 1.13
N ALA A 216 12.27 -2.62 0.09
CA ALA A 216 13.40 -2.69 -0.84
C ALA A 216 13.61 -1.39 -1.61
N VAL A 217 12.52 -0.74 -2.09
CA VAL A 217 12.59 0.48 -2.89
C VAL A 217 12.54 1.77 -2.06
N ALA A 218 12.23 1.67 -0.74
CA ALA A 218 12.17 2.83 0.14
C ALA A 218 13.49 3.62 0.14
N GLY A 219 13.44 4.86 -0.33
CA GLY A 219 14.61 5.74 -0.34
C GLY A 219 15.68 5.43 -1.39
N ARG A 220 15.44 4.50 -2.30
CA ARG A 220 16.34 4.19 -3.42
C ARG A 220 15.78 4.70 -4.74
N THR A 221 16.66 5.19 -5.60
CA THR A 221 16.36 5.46 -7.01
C THR A 221 16.91 4.32 -7.83
N VAL A 222 16.04 3.60 -8.52
CA VAL A 222 16.48 2.54 -9.45
C VAL A 222 16.78 3.21 -10.79
N ALA A 223 18.06 3.41 -11.10
CA ALA A 223 18.49 4.15 -12.28
C ALA A 223 18.35 3.36 -13.60
N MET A 224 18.20 2.04 -13.55
CA MET A 224 18.20 1.16 -14.72
C MET A 224 16.87 1.20 -15.49
N ARG A 225 16.70 2.18 -16.37
CA ARG A 225 15.45 2.38 -17.13
C ARG A 225 15.04 1.16 -17.96
N HIS A 226 15.98 0.56 -18.68
CA HIS A 226 15.70 -0.62 -19.51
C HIS A 226 15.21 -1.82 -18.68
N LEU A 227 15.90 -2.13 -17.59
CA LEU A 227 15.49 -3.21 -16.69
C LEU A 227 14.05 -3.01 -16.16
N ARG A 228 13.70 -1.79 -15.80
CA ARG A 228 12.37 -1.46 -15.33
C ARG A 228 11.30 -1.61 -16.41
N THR A 229 11.61 -1.19 -17.63
CA THR A 229 10.70 -1.35 -18.79
C THR A 229 10.46 -2.84 -19.06
N VAL A 230 11.53 -3.64 -19.14
CA VAL A 230 11.42 -5.10 -19.32
C VAL A 230 10.63 -5.74 -18.17
N ALA A 231 10.94 -5.38 -16.92
CA ALA A 231 10.21 -5.90 -15.75
C ALA A 231 8.70 -5.58 -15.83
N GLY A 232 8.34 -4.39 -16.30
CA GLY A 232 6.93 -4.02 -16.48
C GLY A 232 6.20 -4.89 -17.50
N TYR A 233 6.81 -5.12 -18.67
CA TYR A 233 6.22 -5.99 -19.72
C TYR A 233 6.18 -7.46 -19.29
N VAL A 234 7.26 -7.98 -18.69
CA VAL A 234 7.30 -9.35 -18.15
C VAL A 234 6.23 -9.53 -17.08
N GLY A 235 6.11 -8.56 -16.17
CA GLY A 235 5.10 -8.60 -15.12
C GLY A 235 3.67 -8.63 -15.68
N LEU A 236 3.39 -7.82 -16.70
CA LEU A 236 2.09 -7.83 -17.37
C LEU A 236 1.83 -9.16 -18.07
N ALA A 237 2.83 -9.68 -18.79
CA ALA A 237 2.72 -10.96 -19.47
C ALA A 237 2.45 -12.12 -18.48
N LEU A 238 3.07 -12.12 -17.30
CA LEU A 238 2.81 -13.14 -16.26
C LEU A 238 1.36 -13.09 -15.74
N ILE A 239 0.81 -11.90 -15.50
CA ILE A 239 -0.57 -11.76 -15.02
C ILE A 239 -1.55 -12.21 -16.11
N VAL A 240 -1.34 -11.78 -17.37
CA VAL A 240 -2.19 -12.17 -18.50
C VAL A 240 -2.10 -13.67 -18.75
N ALA A 241 -0.89 -14.24 -18.74
CA ALA A 241 -0.69 -15.68 -18.89
C ALA A 241 -1.43 -16.48 -17.80
N ALA A 242 -1.31 -16.06 -16.52
CA ALA A 242 -2.05 -16.69 -15.43
C ALA A 242 -3.58 -16.59 -15.63
N THR A 243 -4.07 -15.46 -16.12
CA THR A 243 -5.52 -15.27 -16.40
C THR A 243 -6.03 -16.21 -17.49
N VAL A 244 -5.21 -16.49 -18.51
CA VAL A 244 -5.62 -17.30 -19.68
C VAL A 244 -5.38 -18.80 -19.45
N VAL A 245 -4.26 -19.15 -18.79
CA VAL A 245 -3.81 -20.55 -18.69
C VAL A 245 -4.43 -21.27 -17.48
N PHE A 246 -4.66 -20.54 -16.37
CA PHE A 246 -5.23 -21.16 -15.19
C PHE A 246 -6.72 -21.43 -15.35
N ASP A 247 -7.17 -22.50 -14.71
CA ASP A 247 -8.55 -22.97 -14.75
C ASP A 247 -8.99 -23.52 -13.37
N ALA A 248 -10.18 -24.09 -13.33
CA ALA A 248 -10.74 -24.71 -12.12
C ALA A 248 -9.96 -25.96 -11.63
N LYS A 249 -9.11 -26.57 -12.49
CA LYS A 249 -8.30 -27.74 -12.13
C LYS A 249 -6.93 -27.34 -11.57
N THR A 250 -6.54 -26.07 -11.71
CA THR A 250 -5.26 -25.58 -11.20
C THR A 250 -5.26 -25.62 -9.67
N PRO A 251 -4.31 -26.35 -9.02
CA PRO A 251 -4.18 -26.34 -7.56
C PRO A 251 -3.82 -24.93 -7.07
N TYR A 252 -4.82 -24.25 -6.52
CA TYR A 252 -4.68 -22.83 -6.18
C TYR A 252 -5.05 -22.57 -4.70
N PRO A 253 -4.29 -21.69 -3.99
CA PRO A 253 -3.19 -20.83 -4.47
C PRO A 253 -1.85 -21.56 -4.70
N GLY A 254 -1.42 -22.46 -3.85
CA GLY A 254 -0.22 -23.26 -3.99
C GLY A 254 0.96 -22.51 -4.63
N THR A 255 1.70 -23.21 -5.47
CA THR A 255 2.80 -22.62 -6.26
C THR A 255 2.30 -21.77 -7.43
N ALA A 256 1.08 -22.00 -7.92
CA ALA A 256 0.52 -21.27 -9.05
C ALA A 256 0.37 -19.77 -8.75
N ALA A 257 0.03 -19.40 -7.51
CA ALA A 257 -0.10 -18.02 -7.09
C ALA A 257 1.22 -17.23 -7.14
N LEU A 258 2.38 -17.89 -7.22
CA LEU A 258 3.67 -17.21 -7.41
C LEU A 258 3.72 -16.43 -8.73
N VAL A 259 3.02 -16.91 -9.78
CA VAL A 259 3.04 -16.27 -11.11
C VAL A 259 2.40 -14.87 -11.08
N PRO A 260 1.13 -14.70 -10.68
CA PRO A 260 0.52 -13.37 -10.61
C PRO A 260 1.16 -12.48 -9.55
N VAL A 261 1.63 -13.03 -8.44
CA VAL A 261 2.34 -12.28 -7.39
C VAL A 261 3.67 -11.73 -7.94
N ALA A 262 4.49 -12.56 -8.60
CA ALA A 262 5.73 -12.11 -9.22
C ALA A 262 5.46 -11.05 -10.30
N GLY A 263 4.44 -11.27 -11.14
CA GLY A 263 4.01 -10.32 -12.17
C GLY A 263 3.68 -8.95 -11.56
N THR A 264 2.92 -8.93 -10.47
CA THR A 264 2.54 -7.71 -9.77
C THR A 264 3.75 -7.00 -9.15
N VAL A 265 4.63 -7.75 -8.49
CA VAL A 265 5.88 -7.21 -7.91
C VAL A 265 6.75 -6.56 -8.98
N LEU A 266 6.88 -7.18 -10.16
CA LEU A 266 7.66 -6.64 -11.28
C LEU A 266 7.07 -5.32 -11.83
N ILE A 267 5.74 -5.21 -11.97
CA ILE A 267 5.11 -3.96 -12.41
C ILE A 267 5.28 -2.86 -11.35
N LEU A 268 5.09 -3.16 -10.08
CA LEU A 268 5.30 -2.20 -8.99
C LEU A 268 6.77 -1.74 -8.90
N PHE A 269 7.73 -2.65 -9.15
CA PHE A 269 9.15 -2.35 -9.25
C PHE A 269 9.43 -1.42 -10.45
N ALA A 270 8.86 -1.70 -11.61
CA ALA A 270 8.96 -0.86 -12.79
C ALA A 270 8.50 0.58 -12.51
N GLY A 271 7.39 0.75 -11.78
CA GLY A 271 6.85 2.05 -11.37
C GLY A 271 7.64 2.77 -10.27
N ALA A 272 8.43 2.06 -9.46
CA ALA A 272 9.09 2.63 -8.28
C ALA A 272 10.17 3.70 -8.60
N GLY A 273 10.73 3.69 -9.80
CA GLY A 273 11.76 4.66 -10.23
C GLY A 273 11.24 5.91 -10.94
N SER A 274 9.93 6.02 -11.14
CA SER A 274 9.31 7.14 -11.87
C SER A 274 9.10 8.39 -11.02
N THR A 275 9.42 8.37 -9.73
CA THR A 275 9.32 9.56 -8.88
C THR A 275 10.52 10.47 -9.12
N PRO A 276 10.36 11.68 -9.66
CA PRO A 276 11.44 12.64 -9.71
C PRO A 276 11.99 12.90 -8.32
N ASN A 277 13.31 13.00 -8.17
CA ASN A 277 13.96 13.43 -6.94
C ASN A 277 13.24 14.66 -6.40
N SER A 278 12.52 14.52 -5.27
CA SER A 278 12.00 15.70 -4.61
C SER A 278 13.17 16.41 -3.92
N PRO A 279 13.42 17.69 -4.17
CA PRO A 279 14.48 18.48 -3.50
C PRO A 279 14.34 18.53 -1.97
N ARG A 280 13.25 17.96 -1.42
CA ARG A 280 12.93 18.00 0.02
C ARG A 280 13.77 17.06 0.90
N ARG A 281 14.51 16.07 0.34
CA ARG A 281 15.31 15.16 1.19
C ARG A 281 16.58 15.80 1.73
N ASP A 282 17.14 16.74 1.00
CA ASP A 282 18.37 17.40 1.43
C ASP A 282 18.11 18.46 2.49
N CYS A 283 16.94 19.10 2.48
CA CYS A 283 16.52 20.03 3.52
C CYS A 283 16.34 19.33 4.90
N TRP A 284 15.92 18.07 4.93
CA TRP A 284 15.74 17.31 6.19
C TRP A 284 17.05 16.76 6.77
N ARG A 285 18.06 16.49 5.93
CA ARG A 285 19.39 16.08 6.40
C ARG A 285 20.16 17.27 6.99
N SER A 286 19.98 18.45 6.43
CA SER A 286 20.63 19.68 6.91
C SER A 286 20.02 20.15 8.23
N VAL A 287 18.70 20.04 8.44
CA VAL A 287 18.03 20.41 9.69
C VAL A 287 18.43 19.52 10.88
N ARG A 288 18.77 18.24 10.65
CA ARG A 288 19.21 17.35 11.72
C ARG A 288 20.67 17.53 12.16
N ARG A 289 21.48 18.29 11.40
CA ARG A 289 22.90 18.56 11.71
C ARG A 289 23.16 19.98 12.18
N ALA A 290 22.15 20.84 12.25
CA ALA A 290 22.31 22.17 12.81
C ALA A 290 22.10 22.08 14.33
N PRO A 291 23.13 22.30 15.18
CA PRO A 291 22.90 22.71 16.54
C PRO A 291 22.15 24.04 16.49
N SER A 292 21.24 24.26 17.45
CA SER A 292 20.36 25.41 17.58
C SER A 292 21.13 26.75 17.65
N ALA A 293 21.67 27.18 16.52
CA ALA A 293 22.26 28.51 16.38
C ALA A 293 21.22 29.41 15.70
N ALA A 294 20.79 30.41 16.43
CA ALA A 294 19.84 31.44 16.01
C ALA A 294 20.26 32.07 14.68
N CYS A 295 19.33 32.13 13.74
CA CYS A 295 19.50 32.89 12.50
C CYS A 295 19.71 34.38 12.84
N PRO A 296 20.76 35.04 12.41
CA PRO A 296 20.97 36.46 12.72
C PRO A 296 19.88 37.30 12.04
N SER A 297 19.20 38.11 12.84
CA SER A 297 17.98 38.84 12.48
C SER A 297 18.24 40.13 11.70
N ARG A 298 19.43 40.37 11.12
CA ARG A 298 19.71 41.62 10.37
C ARG A 298 20.51 41.38 9.13
N CYS A 299 19.93 41.75 7.99
CA CYS A 299 20.69 42.12 6.77
C CYS A 299 20.69 43.65 6.66
N THR A 300 21.87 44.28 6.69
CA THR A 300 22.02 45.69 6.34
C THR A 300 22.16 45.82 4.84
N SER A 301 21.31 46.63 4.20
CA SER A 301 21.53 47.08 2.82
C SER A 301 22.57 48.19 2.79
N GLY A 302 23.38 48.26 1.70
CA GLY A 302 24.43 49.26 1.55
C GLY A 302 23.98 50.75 1.53
N THR A 303 22.76 51.05 1.92
CA THR A 303 22.16 52.38 2.03
C THR A 303 21.94 52.82 3.48
N GLY A 304 22.48 52.09 4.48
CA GLY A 304 22.43 52.49 5.89
C GLY A 304 21.08 52.39 6.58
N ARG A 305 20.05 51.84 5.91
CA ARG A 305 18.74 51.62 6.56
C ARG A 305 18.58 50.17 6.98
N SER A 306 18.36 49.95 8.28
CA SER A 306 18.06 48.64 8.85
C SER A 306 16.59 48.30 8.66
N TRP A 307 16.31 47.16 8.05
CA TRP A 307 14.95 46.63 7.94
C TRP A 307 14.78 45.55 8.98
N SER A 308 13.82 45.71 9.88
CA SER A 308 13.41 44.70 10.86
C SER A 308 12.19 43.91 10.34
N TRP A 309 12.26 42.60 10.41
CA TRP A 309 11.17 41.72 10.05
C TRP A 309 10.28 41.42 11.26
N PRO A 310 8.97 41.45 11.12
CA PRO A 310 8.08 40.99 12.19
C PRO A 310 8.22 39.50 12.42
N ARG A 311 8.41 39.08 13.64
CA ARG A 311 8.40 37.67 14.05
C ARG A 311 6.99 37.12 13.86
N ARG A 312 6.83 36.18 12.91
CA ARG A 312 5.68 35.29 12.91
C ARG A 312 6.19 33.88 13.25
N SER A 313 5.62 33.31 14.30
CA SER A 313 5.76 31.91 14.68
C SER A 313 5.14 31.05 13.55
N GLY A 314 5.94 30.22 12.88
CA GLY A 314 5.43 29.30 11.86
C GLY A 314 5.97 29.53 10.44
N ALA A 315 7.23 29.96 10.28
CA ALA A 315 7.82 30.18 8.96
C ALA A 315 8.04 28.86 8.21
N THR A 316 7.15 28.55 7.27
CA THR A 316 7.43 27.72 6.09
C THR A 316 8.12 28.59 5.05
N CYS A 317 9.29 28.18 4.54
CA CYS A 317 9.95 28.85 3.41
C CYS A 317 9.06 28.77 2.17
N PRO A 318 8.54 29.89 1.63
CA PRO A 318 7.73 29.85 0.42
C PRO A 318 8.61 29.61 -0.82
N GLY A 319 8.24 28.62 -1.59
CA GLY A 319 8.94 28.20 -2.80
C GLY A 319 8.80 29.10 -4.04
N ARG A 320 8.34 30.35 -3.92
CA ARG A 320 8.30 31.30 -5.03
C ARG A 320 8.57 32.72 -4.50
N ARG A 321 9.48 33.41 -5.17
CA ARG A 321 9.76 34.84 -4.93
C ARG A 321 8.70 35.70 -5.62
N PRO A 322 8.19 36.77 -5.00
CA PRO A 322 7.44 37.80 -5.69
C PRO A 322 8.30 38.49 -6.73
N ARG A 323 7.75 38.88 -7.88
CA ARG A 323 8.43 39.48 -9.02
C ARG A 323 9.05 40.90 -8.76
N SER A 324 8.86 41.46 -7.58
CA SER A 324 9.23 42.83 -7.22
C SER A 324 10.47 42.96 -6.33
N TRP A 325 11.25 41.90 -6.11
CA TRP A 325 12.39 41.96 -5.19
C TRP A 325 13.72 42.23 -5.96
N PRO A 326 14.54 43.19 -5.49
CA PRO A 326 15.85 43.43 -6.08
C PRO A 326 16.78 42.21 -5.85
N ARG A 327 17.55 41.87 -6.86
CA ARG A 327 18.56 40.79 -6.81
C ARG A 327 19.66 41.13 -5.84
N CYS A 328 19.88 40.32 -4.83
CA CYS A 328 21.10 40.38 -4.03
C CYS A 328 22.29 39.88 -4.86
N ARG A 329 23.21 40.77 -5.22
CA ARG A 329 24.38 40.46 -6.06
C ARG A 329 25.39 39.48 -5.44
N ARG A 330 25.21 39.06 -4.16
CA ARG A 330 26.13 38.17 -3.45
C ARG A 330 25.59 36.75 -3.14
N CYS A 331 24.34 36.47 -3.45
CA CYS A 331 23.81 35.12 -3.31
C CYS A 331 23.70 34.43 -4.66
N ARG A 332 24.56 33.46 -4.93
CA ARG A 332 24.42 32.56 -6.09
C ARG A 332 23.19 31.65 -5.89
N PRO A 333 22.39 31.41 -6.95
CA PRO A 333 21.12 30.66 -6.83
C PRO A 333 21.28 29.16 -6.59
N THR A 334 22.47 28.63 -6.45
CA THR A 334 22.76 27.19 -6.37
C THR A 334 23.45 26.71 -5.09
N ALA A 335 23.73 27.61 -4.14
CA ALA A 335 24.32 27.17 -2.87
C ALA A 335 23.26 27.13 -1.76
N PRO A 336 23.14 26.02 -1.02
CA PRO A 336 22.44 26.03 0.26
C PRO A 336 23.14 27.00 1.20
N CYS A 337 22.39 27.73 2.03
CA CYS A 337 22.97 28.53 3.09
C CYS A 337 23.80 27.61 4.01
N ALA A 338 25.06 27.42 3.70
CA ALA A 338 26.01 26.79 4.58
C ALA A 338 26.44 27.85 5.61
N SER A 339 26.27 27.53 6.86
CA SER A 339 26.81 28.25 7.97
C SER A 339 28.36 28.22 7.90
N SER A 340 28.97 29.20 7.32
CA SER A 340 30.32 29.57 7.69
C SER A 340 30.24 30.94 8.34
N SER A 341 30.11 30.92 9.64
CA SER A 341 30.54 32.02 10.50
C SER A 341 32.01 32.27 10.21
N SER A 342 32.34 33.43 9.90
CA SER A 342 33.64 34.07 9.82
C SER A 342 33.98 34.54 8.41
N ARG A 343 33.78 35.78 8.28
CA ARG A 343 34.42 36.82 7.44
C ARG A 343 33.42 37.74 6.73
N CYS A 344 32.77 38.54 7.54
CA CYS A 344 32.33 39.88 7.20
C CYS A 344 32.55 40.75 8.43
N ALA A 345 33.83 40.91 8.79
CA ALA A 345 34.26 41.97 9.66
C ALA A 345 35.40 42.68 8.90
N SER A 346 35.25 44.01 8.81
CA SER A 346 36.27 44.99 8.52
C SER A 346 37.04 44.87 7.21
N ARG A 347 36.72 45.72 6.26
CA ARG A 347 37.68 46.72 5.76
C ARG A 347 36.92 48.00 5.42
N SER A 348 37.45 49.02 6.07
CA SER A 348 37.26 50.44 5.88
C SER A 348 37.19 50.87 4.42
#